data_0c42e90c0e4152fb7d4649e02916a06c
#
_entry.id   0c42e90c0e4152fb7d4649e02916a06c
#
_cell.length_a   1.000
_cell.length_b   1.000
_cell.length_c   1.000
_cell.angle_alpha   90.00
_cell.angle_beta   90.00
_cell.angle_gamma   90.00
#
_symmetry.space_group_name_H-M   'P 1'
#
loop_
_entity.id
_entity.type
_entity.pdbx_description
1 polymer ?
#
loop_
_entity_poly.entity_id
_entity_poly.type
_entity_poly.pdbx_seq_one_letter_code
_entity_poly.pdbx_strand_id
1 'polypeptide(L)'
;MKKLECDQTINYFTPDLVSVMTVDLNEQFKVETHDCYGGQVQDEHTSRWDIDRSIINLATGPIYINGLKAGDVVKLDIDNIELGSSGIMMTAKGLGVLGDTIQNESTKILSVEDGFVKFSERLCLPVKPMIGVIGLATKEDKIHTASPGCHGGNMDTTDITTGNSLYLPVFQDGGLLAMGDLHATMGDGELDGTGVEIDGEVTLTASKVEGLSILNPIVESPDAFFFIASAKTLDEAIKIASQNTVDHLTLVLKEDYEMAYRLLSACCDIRISQVVNPLVTVRVRVPKTLLPNLI
;
A
#
# COMPACT_ATOMS: atom_id res chain seq x y z
N MET A 1 1.60 -17.91 -16.99
CA MET A 1 1.40 -17.02 -15.83
C MET A 1 -0.08 -16.72 -15.77
N LYS A 2 -0.71 -16.85 -14.59
CA LYS A 2 -2.12 -16.47 -14.39
C LYS A 2 -2.22 -14.96 -14.37
N LYS A 3 -3.33 -14.41 -14.87
CA LYS A 3 -3.66 -12.98 -14.81
C LYS A 3 -5.09 -12.81 -14.31
N LEU A 4 -5.30 -11.85 -13.41
CA LEU A 4 -6.62 -11.38 -13.00
C LEU A 4 -6.86 -10.02 -13.62
N GLU A 5 -7.94 -9.91 -14.38
CA GLU A 5 -8.35 -8.66 -15.03
C GLU A 5 -9.05 -7.72 -14.03
N CYS A 6 -9.02 -6.43 -14.30
CA CYS A 6 -9.53 -5.39 -13.41
C CYS A 6 -11.07 -5.33 -13.30
N ASP A 7 -11.81 -6.19 -13.98
CA ASP A 7 -13.28 -6.32 -13.87
C ASP A 7 -13.75 -7.08 -12.61
N GLN A 8 -12.83 -7.75 -11.92
CA GLN A 8 -13.07 -8.48 -10.68
C GLN A 8 -12.57 -7.67 -9.50
N THR A 9 -13.42 -6.87 -8.88
CA THR A 9 -13.01 -5.94 -7.82
C THR A 9 -13.82 -6.08 -6.54
N ILE A 10 -13.22 -5.64 -5.45
CA ILE A 10 -13.87 -5.42 -4.16
C ILE A 10 -13.73 -3.95 -3.75
N ASN A 11 -14.65 -3.48 -2.92
CA ASN A 11 -14.59 -2.18 -2.24
C ASN A 11 -14.51 -2.30 -0.71
N TYR A 12 -14.47 -3.53 -0.20
CA TYR A 12 -14.27 -3.82 1.22
C TYR A 12 -13.42 -5.08 1.42
N PHE A 13 -12.47 -5.02 2.32
CA PHE A 13 -11.85 -6.19 2.92
C PHE A 13 -12.76 -6.72 4.02
N THR A 14 -13.16 -7.99 3.94
CA THR A 14 -14.03 -8.66 4.91
C THR A 14 -13.59 -10.11 5.10
N PRO A 15 -13.98 -10.79 6.20
CA PRO A 15 -13.69 -12.21 6.37
C PRO A 15 -14.45 -13.11 5.37
N ASP A 16 -15.56 -12.63 4.80
CA ASP A 16 -16.49 -13.42 3.96
C ASP A 16 -16.20 -13.26 2.45
N LEU A 17 -15.01 -12.80 2.07
CA LEU A 17 -14.63 -12.64 0.67
C LEU A 17 -14.63 -13.99 -0.05
N VAL A 18 -15.21 -14.03 -1.25
CA VAL A 18 -15.20 -15.19 -2.13
C VAL A 18 -14.17 -15.00 -3.23
N SER A 19 -13.17 -15.87 -3.28
CA SER A 19 -12.09 -15.76 -4.26
C SER A 19 -12.58 -15.91 -5.70
N VAL A 20 -12.01 -15.09 -6.59
CA VAL A 20 -12.24 -15.12 -8.05
C VAL A 20 -11.07 -15.77 -8.80
N MET A 21 -9.91 -15.88 -8.16
CA MET A 21 -8.74 -16.55 -8.70
C MET A 21 -8.03 -17.33 -7.60
N THR A 22 -7.34 -18.41 -7.97
CA THR A 22 -6.48 -19.18 -7.07
C THR A 22 -5.08 -19.28 -7.66
N VAL A 23 -4.05 -19.04 -6.82
CA VAL A 23 -2.64 -19.20 -7.16
C VAL A 23 -1.97 -20.12 -6.14
N ASP A 24 -0.86 -20.74 -6.52
CA ASP A 24 -0.05 -21.53 -5.61
C ASP A 24 1.09 -20.68 -5.01
N LEU A 25 1.59 -21.08 -3.82
CA LEU A 25 2.79 -20.46 -3.26
C LEU A 25 3.97 -20.60 -4.24
N ASN A 26 4.75 -19.54 -4.36
CA ASN A 26 5.89 -19.40 -5.29
C ASN A 26 5.50 -19.42 -6.78
N GLU A 27 4.19 -19.35 -7.09
CA GLU A 27 3.72 -19.10 -8.45
C GLU A 27 3.68 -17.58 -8.70
N GLN A 28 4.28 -17.14 -9.81
CA GLN A 28 4.18 -15.75 -10.26
C GLN A 28 2.85 -15.53 -10.98
N PHE A 29 2.18 -14.44 -10.66
CA PHE A 29 0.89 -14.05 -11.24
C PHE A 29 0.80 -12.55 -11.48
N LYS A 30 -0.18 -12.14 -12.29
CA LYS A 30 -0.42 -10.75 -12.64
C LYS A 30 -1.81 -10.29 -12.19
N VAL A 31 -1.88 -9.03 -11.80
CA VAL A 31 -3.13 -8.36 -11.40
C VAL A 31 -3.22 -7.03 -12.12
N GLU A 32 -4.24 -6.88 -12.95
CA GLU A 32 -4.57 -5.61 -13.60
C GLU A 32 -5.44 -4.76 -12.68
N THR A 33 -5.22 -3.45 -12.64
CA THR A 33 -5.94 -2.53 -11.77
C THR A 33 -6.49 -1.34 -12.54
N HIS A 34 -7.64 -0.83 -12.15
CA HIS A 34 -8.08 0.52 -12.50
C HIS A 34 -7.27 1.57 -11.74
N ASP A 35 -7.32 2.83 -12.22
CA ASP A 35 -6.97 3.97 -11.38
C ASP A 35 -7.93 4.07 -10.17
N CYS A 36 -7.58 4.86 -9.14
CA CYS A 36 -8.37 4.97 -7.91
C CYS A 36 -9.81 5.47 -8.15
N TYR A 37 -10.10 6.10 -9.28
CA TYR A 37 -11.44 6.58 -9.64
C TYR A 37 -12.26 5.53 -10.40
N GLY A 38 -11.72 4.34 -10.65
CA GLY A 38 -12.41 3.27 -11.40
C GLY A 38 -12.65 3.63 -12.87
N GLY A 39 -11.77 4.41 -13.48
CA GLY A 39 -11.90 4.86 -14.87
C GLY A 39 -12.98 5.91 -15.12
N GLN A 40 -13.52 6.55 -14.07
CA GLN A 40 -14.59 7.54 -14.22
C GLN A 40 -14.10 8.90 -14.75
N VAL A 41 -12.81 9.21 -14.60
CA VAL A 41 -12.22 10.47 -15.05
C VAL A 41 -11.80 10.36 -16.51
N GLN A 42 -12.55 10.99 -17.40
CA GLN A 42 -12.33 10.92 -18.84
C GLN A 42 -11.60 12.15 -19.41
N ASP A 43 -11.74 13.29 -18.72
CA ASP A 43 -11.12 14.55 -19.11
C ASP A 43 -10.91 15.50 -17.92
N GLU A 44 -10.21 16.61 -18.13
CA GLU A 44 -9.94 17.62 -17.09
C GLU A 44 -11.18 18.44 -16.66
N HIS A 45 -12.34 18.24 -17.30
CA HIS A 45 -13.61 18.85 -16.89
C HIS A 45 -14.40 17.99 -15.91
N THR A 46 -13.99 16.73 -15.72
CA THR A 46 -14.63 15.84 -14.75
C THR A 46 -14.46 16.41 -13.35
N SER A 47 -15.59 16.77 -12.72
CA SER A 47 -15.60 17.26 -11.34
C SER A 47 -15.47 16.10 -10.35
N ARG A 48 -14.76 16.33 -9.23
CA ARG A 48 -14.74 15.38 -8.12
C ARG A 48 -16.15 15.04 -7.59
N TRP A 49 -17.09 15.96 -7.72
CA TRP A 49 -18.46 15.79 -7.26
C TRP A 49 -19.32 14.94 -8.18
N ASP A 50 -18.89 14.74 -9.43
CA ASP A 50 -19.58 13.89 -10.42
C ASP A 50 -19.12 12.43 -10.33
N ILE A 51 -18.08 12.14 -9.53
CA ILE A 51 -17.55 10.79 -9.33
C ILE A 51 -18.44 10.02 -8.37
N ASP A 52 -18.82 8.80 -8.76
CA ASP A 52 -19.47 7.84 -7.86
C ASP A 52 -18.45 7.34 -6.81
N ARG A 53 -18.59 7.83 -5.60
CA ARG A 53 -17.69 7.53 -4.49
C ARG A 53 -17.83 6.09 -3.97
N SER A 54 -18.84 5.35 -4.40
CA SER A 54 -18.99 3.94 -4.01
C SER A 54 -18.04 3.00 -4.77
N ILE A 55 -17.43 3.48 -5.84
CA ILE A 55 -16.50 2.72 -6.69
C ILE A 55 -15.12 3.39 -6.81
N ILE A 56 -14.69 4.12 -5.79
CA ILE A 56 -13.32 4.63 -5.68
C ILE A 56 -12.45 3.67 -4.87
N ASN A 57 -11.15 3.68 -5.14
CA ASN A 57 -10.14 2.81 -4.52
C ASN A 57 -10.52 1.33 -4.59
N LEU A 58 -11.12 0.91 -5.73
CA LEU A 58 -11.42 -0.49 -5.97
C LEU A 58 -10.13 -1.32 -5.97
N ALA A 59 -10.19 -2.48 -5.32
CA ALA A 59 -9.08 -3.42 -5.30
C ALA A 59 -9.43 -4.66 -6.14
N THR A 60 -8.61 -5.00 -7.12
CA THR A 60 -8.75 -6.20 -7.95
C THR A 60 -8.44 -7.44 -7.12
N GLY A 61 -9.36 -8.37 -7.11
CA GLY A 61 -9.34 -9.57 -6.27
C GLY A 61 -10.77 -10.02 -5.92
N PRO A 62 -10.94 -10.95 -4.94
CA PRO A 62 -9.91 -11.55 -4.07
C PRO A 62 -9.20 -12.76 -4.70
N ILE A 63 -7.93 -12.90 -4.41
CA ILE A 63 -7.10 -14.01 -4.87
C ILE A 63 -6.82 -14.95 -3.70
N TYR A 64 -7.19 -16.23 -3.84
CA TYR A 64 -6.88 -17.27 -2.87
C TYR A 64 -5.46 -17.82 -3.14
N ILE A 65 -4.60 -17.83 -2.13
CA ILE A 65 -3.24 -18.36 -2.22
C ILE A 65 -3.21 -19.74 -1.54
N ASN A 66 -3.07 -20.80 -2.33
CA ASN A 66 -3.04 -22.17 -1.82
C ASN A 66 -1.88 -22.37 -0.84
N GLY A 67 -2.16 -23.00 0.29
CA GLY A 67 -1.15 -23.29 1.32
C GLY A 67 -1.05 -22.25 2.43
N LEU A 68 -1.67 -21.08 2.29
CA LEU A 68 -1.77 -20.12 3.40
C LEU A 68 -2.93 -20.48 4.34
N LYS A 69 -2.68 -20.31 5.63
CA LYS A 69 -3.65 -20.51 6.72
C LYS A 69 -3.72 -19.27 7.61
N ALA A 70 -4.86 -19.08 8.25
CA ALA A 70 -5.00 -18.07 9.30
C ALA A 70 -3.91 -18.24 10.37
N GLY A 71 -3.21 -17.15 10.70
CA GLY A 71 -2.06 -17.15 11.61
C GLY A 71 -0.69 -17.20 10.90
N ASP A 72 -0.65 -17.49 9.61
CA ASP A 72 0.58 -17.40 8.81
C ASP A 72 0.99 -15.94 8.53
N VAL A 73 2.19 -15.77 8.01
CA VAL A 73 2.64 -14.52 7.36
C VAL A 73 2.92 -14.82 5.89
N VAL A 74 2.29 -14.04 5.00
CA VAL A 74 2.62 -14.06 3.59
C VAL A 74 3.66 -12.99 3.28
N LYS A 75 4.64 -13.35 2.45
CA LYS A 75 5.56 -12.42 1.78
C LYS A 75 5.11 -12.30 0.33
N LEU A 76 4.87 -11.08 -0.11
CA LEU A 76 4.53 -10.71 -1.48
C LEU A 76 5.74 -10.01 -2.09
N ASP A 77 6.47 -10.69 -2.96
CA ASP A 77 7.53 -10.08 -3.74
C ASP A 77 6.89 -9.30 -4.89
N ILE A 78 7.17 -7.99 -4.98
CA ILE A 78 6.66 -7.12 -6.05
C ILE A 78 7.67 -7.17 -7.19
N ASP A 79 7.41 -8.06 -8.14
CA ASP A 79 8.36 -8.35 -9.22
C ASP A 79 8.39 -7.23 -10.26
N ASN A 80 7.21 -6.67 -10.60
CA ASN A 80 7.09 -5.57 -11.57
C ASN A 80 5.78 -4.81 -11.40
N ILE A 81 5.79 -3.52 -11.74
CA ILE A 81 4.62 -2.66 -11.87
C ILE A 81 4.69 -1.98 -13.24
N GLU A 82 3.77 -2.36 -14.13
CA GLU A 82 3.60 -1.76 -15.45
C GLU A 82 2.44 -0.77 -15.38
N LEU A 83 2.72 0.49 -15.67
CA LEU A 83 1.73 1.57 -15.57
C LEU A 83 1.08 1.85 -16.93
N GLY A 84 -0.14 2.36 -16.91
CA GLY A 84 -0.77 2.99 -18.04
C GLY A 84 0.00 4.25 -18.51
N SER A 85 -0.53 4.94 -19.49
CA SER A 85 0.11 6.12 -20.09
C SER A 85 -0.45 7.46 -19.62
N SER A 86 -1.48 7.43 -18.76
CA SER A 86 -2.23 8.64 -18.35
C SER A 86 -2.49 8.63 -16.86
N GLY A 87 -1.85 9.51 -16.13
CA GLY A 87 -2.07 9.69 -14.70
C GLY A 87 -3.09 10.80 -14.41
N ILE A 88 -3.73 10.74 -13.25
CA ILE A 88 -4.78 11.67 -12.82
C ILE A 88 -4.41 12.27 -11.49
N MET A 89 -4.60 13.57 -11.33
CA MET A 89 -4.59 14.24 -10.03
C MET A 89 -5.80 15.15 -9.88
N MET A 90 -6.36 15.21 -8.68
CA MET A 90 -7.47 16.11 -8.37
C MET A 90 -7.11 16.96 -7.17
N THR A 91 -7.37 18.27 -7.30
CA THR A 91 -7.31 19.21 -6.20
C THR A 91 -8.71 19.77 -5.95
N ALA A 92 -9.21 19.65 -4.74
CA ALA A 92 -10.57 20.11 -4.40
C ALA A 92 -10.65 20.63 -2.98
N LYS A 93 -11.70 21.41 -2.69
CA LYS A 93 -11.97 21.89 -1.34
C LYS A 93 -12.17 20.70 -0.39
N GLY A 94 -11.45 20.70 0.74
CA GLY A 94 -11.49 19.64 1.75
C GLY A 94 -10.71 18.38 1.38
N LEU A 95 -9.96 18.35 0.27
CA LEU A 95 -9.06 17.27 -0.11
C LEU A 95 -7.62 17.62 0.31
N GLY A 96 -6.94 16.66 0.94
CA GLY A 96 -5.57 16.87 1.40
C GLY A 96 -5.44 17.84 2.59
N VAL A 97 -4.20 18.07 3.02
CA VAL A 97 -3.90 18.86 4.23
C VAL A 97 -4.16 20.36 4.08
N LEU A 98 -4.16 20.86 2.84
CA LEU A 98 -4.45 22.26 2.53
C LEU A 98 -5.81 22.45 1.82
N GLY A 99 -6.67 21.44 1.84
CA GLY A 99 -7.95 21.46 1.14
C GLY A 99 -8.86 22.63 1.52
N ASP A 100 -8.78 23.15 2.76
CA ASP A 100 -9.55 24.32 3.20
C ASP A 100 -9.11 25.62 2.50
N THR A 101 -7.91 25.68 1.94
CA THR A 101 -7.39 26.85 1.22
C THR A 101 -7.76 26.83 -0.28
N ILE A 102 -8.23 25.70 -0.79
CA ILE A 102 -8.58 25.54 -2.19
C ILE A 102 -9.91 26.25 -2.50
N GLN A 103 -9.87 27.16 -3.47
CA GLN A 103 -11.03 27.94 -3.89
C GLN A 103 -11.79 27.27 -5.05
N ASN A 104 -11.03 26.68 -6.00
CA ASN A 104 -11.59 26.03 -7.18
C ASN A 104 -11.04 24.60 -7.26
N GLU A 105 -11.90 23.66 -7.55
CA GLU A 105 -11.46 22.31 -7.90
C GLU A 105 -10.78 22.30 -9.26
N SER A 106 -9.88 21.36 -9.45
CA SER A 106 -9.28 21.09 -10.75
C SER A 106 -8.90 19.63 -10.88
N THR A 107 -9.16 19.07 -12.04
CA THR A 107 -8.70 17.76 -12.46
C THR A 107 -7.58 17.93 -13.44
N LYS A 108 -6.53 17.17 -13.32
CA LYS A 108 -5.39 17.19 -14.21
C LYS A 108 -5.10 15.81 -14.74
N ILE A 109 -5.00 15.69 -16.07
CA ILE A 109 -4.57 14.46 -16.74
C ILE A 109 -3.12 14.64 -17.16
N LEU A 110 -2.25 13.74 -16.74
CA LEU A 110 -0.82 13.83 -16.88
C LEU A 110 -0.31 12.69 -17.76
N SER A 111 0.39 13.02 -18.86
CA SER A 111 1.05 12.00 -19.68
C SER A 111 2.17 11.33 -18.88
N VAL A 112 2.22 9.99 -18.97
CA VAL A 112 3.25 9.13 -18.36
C VAL A 112 3.96 8.40 -19.49
N GLU A 113 5.16 8.84 -19.81
CA GLU A 113 5.94 8.32 -20.94
C GLU A 113 7.45 8.42 -20.68
N ASP A 114 8.23 7.50 -21.25
CA ASP A 114 9.70 7.48 -21.17
C ASP A 114 10.26 7.54 -19.73
N GLY A 115 9.52 7.00 -18.73
CA GLY A 115 9.93 7.02 -17.32
C GLY A 115 9.68 8.34 -16.60
N PHE A 116 8.87 9.22 -17.18
CA PHE A 116 8.53 10.52 -16.60
C PHE A 116 7.02 10.78 -16.63
N VAL A 117 6.54 11.46 -15.58
CA VAL A 117 5.23 12.12 -15.52
C VAL A 117 5.41 13.55 -16.02
N LYS A 118 4.72 13.92 -17.10
CA LYS A 118 4.73 15.27 -17.64
C LYS A 118 3.76 16.16 -16.88
N PHE A 119 4.25 16.78 -15.80
CA PHE A 119 3.43 17.56 -14.88
C PHE A 119 3.03 18.93 -15.46
N SER A 120 3.89 19.53 -16.26
CA SER A 120 3.62 20.74 -17.06
C SER A 120 4.60 20.82 -18.23
N GLU A 121 4.47 21.87 -19.07
CA GLU A 121 5.42 22.12 -20.15
C GLU A 121 6.88 22.25 -19.68
N ARG A 122 7.09 22.59 -18.40
CA ARG A 122 8.43 22.86 -17.82
C ARG A 122 8.83 21.87 -16.75
N LEU A 123 7.92 21.00 -16.29
CA LEU A 123 8.12 20.11 -15.16
C LEU A 123 7.82 18.68 -15.57
N CYS A 124 8.86 17.85 -15.54
CA CYS A 124 8.75 16.40 -15.64
C CYS A 124 9.24 15.77 -14.33
N LEU A 125 8.47 14.88 -13.75
CA LEU A 125 8.81 14.15 -12.54
C LEU A 125 9.19 12.71 -12.93
N PRO A 126 10.23 12.13 -12.32
CA PRO A 126 10.55 10.73 -12.57
C PRO A 126 9.41 9.83 -12.09
N VAL A 127 9.08 8.82 -12.87
CA VAL A 127 8.16 7.75 -12.47
C VAL A 127 8.80 6.95 -11.34
N LYS A 128 8.01 6.75 -10.27
CA LYS A 128 8.33 5.90 -9.11
C LYS A 128 7.08 5.10 -8.77
N PRO A 129 6.80 4.03 -9.50
CA PRO A 129 5.54 3.31 -9.39
C PRO A 129 5.40 2.68 -8.02
N MET A 130 4.21 2.75 -7.45
CA MET A 130 3.90 2.13 -6.17
C MET A 130 2.45 1.64 -6.12
N ILE A 131 2.16 0.78 -5.13
CA ILE A 131 0.81 0.27 -4.88
C ILE A 131 0.27 0.97 -3.63
N GLY A 132 -0.80 1.75 -3.78
CA GLY A 132 -1.48 2.42 -2.66
C GLY A 132 -2.30 1.43 -1.84
N VAL A 133 -3.21 0.69 -2.50
CA VAL A 133 -4.05 -0.32 -1.87
C VAL A 133 -3.52 -1.72 -2.13
N ILE A 134 -3.12 -2.43 -1.08
CA ILE A 134 -2.82 -3.86 -1.13
C ILE A 134 -3.10 -4.49 0.24
N GLY A 135 -3.93 -5.54 0.29
CA GLY A 135 -4.32 -6.13 1.56
C GLY A 135 -4.94 -7.51 1.43
N LEU A 136 -5.16 -8.11 2.59
CA LEU A 136 -5.79 -9.42 2.75
C LEU A 136 -7.17 -9.29 3.40
N ALA A 137 -7.97 -10.35 3.35
CA ALA A 137 -9.21 -10.43 4.12
C ALA A 137 -8.96 -10.14 5.60
N THR A 138 -9.87 -9.38 6.20
CA THR A 138 -9.79 -9.00 7.61
C THR A 138 -10.16 -10.17 8.54
N LYS A 139 -9.86 -10.01 9.83
CA LYS A 139 -10.21 -11.00 10.83
C LYS A 139 -11.72 -11.07 11.09
N GLU A 140 -12.33 -9.94 11.36
CA GLU A 140 -13.74 -9.83 11.79
C GLU A 140 -14.44 -8.61 11.18
N ASP A 141 -13.70 -7.53 10.90
CA ASP A 141 -14.27 -6.25 10.49
C ASP A 141 -14.53 -6.18 8.98
N LYS A 142 -15.47 -5.34 8.59
CA LYS A 142 -15.65 -4.88 7.22
C LYS A 142 -14.97 -3.53 7.05
N ILE A 143 -13.83 -3.49 6.35
CA ILE A 143 -13.00 -2.30 6.16
C ILE A 143 -13.03 -1.89 4.69
N HIS A 144 -13.40 -0.63 4.42
CA HIS A 144 -13.39 -0.09 3.06
C HIS A 144 -11.97 -0.09 2.49
N THR A 145 -11.80 -0.38 1.20
CA THR A 145 -10.50 -0.43 0.51
C THR A 145 -9.68 0.85 0.66
N ALA A 146 -10.33 2.01 0.74
CA ALA A 146 -9.70 3.31 1.02
C ALA A 146 -9.16 3.47 2.46
N SER A 147 -9.27 2.45 3.33
CA SER A 147 -8.77 2.51 4.70
C SER A 147 -7.63 1.54 4.92
N PRO A 148 -6.50 2.00 5.48
CA PRO A 148 -5.42 1.10 5.89
C PRO A 148 -5.71 0.43 7.23
N GLY A 149 -4.93 -0.62 7.55
CA GLY A 149 -5.00 -1.32 8.83
C GLY A 149 -3.95 -2.43 8.95
N CYS A 150 -4.11 -3.31 9.93
CA CYS A 150 -3.23 -4.46 10.11
C CYS A 150 -3.31 -5.47 8.94
N HIS A 151 -4.40 -5.48 8.18
CA HIS A 151 -4.61 -6.30 7.00
C HIS A 151 -3.91 -5.76 5.74
N GLY A 152 -3.28 -4.60 5.79
CA GLY A 152 -2.84 -3.80 4.65
C GLY A 152 -3.86 -2.71 4.33
N GLY A 153 -4.49 -2.75 3.16
CA GLY A 153 -5.44 -1.74 2.66
C GLY A 153 -4.73 -0.54 2.08
N ASN A 154 -5.34 0.64 2.19
CA ASN A 154 -4.82 1.89 1.60
C ASN A 154 -3.71 2.52 2.45
N MET A 155 -2.52 1.91 2.40
CA MET A 155 -1.37 2.35 3.19
C MET A 155 -0.61 3.50 2.54
N ASP A 156 -0.72 3.70 1.24
CA ASP A 156 -0.03 4.72 0.45
C ASP A 156 1.44 4.88 0.88
N THR A 157 2.12 3.75 0.88
CA THR A 157 3.51 3.66 1.33
C THR A 157 4.43 3.55 0.12
N THR A 158 5.22 4.59 -0.15
CA THR A 158 6.09 4.69 -1.32
C THR A 158 7.13 3.56 -1.46
N ASP A 159 7.39 2.84 -0.36
CA ASP A 159 8.28 1.67 -0.36
C ASP A 159 7.57 0.37 -0.83
N ILE A 160 6.24 0.37 -1.07
CA ILE A 160 5.51 -0.76 -1.69
C ILE A 160 5.64 -0.62 -3.22
N THR A 161 6.79 -1.01 -3.74
CA THR A 161 7.23 -0.78 -5.12
C THR A 161 8.00 -1.97 -5.68
N THR A 162 8.25 -1.97 -6.98
CA THR A 162 9.04 -3.01 -7.68
C THR A 162 10.39 -3.26 -7.01
N GLY A 163 10.72 -4.52 -6.82
CA GLY A 163 11.97 -4.98 -6.21
C GLY A 163 11.96 -5.02 -4.68
N ASN A 164 10.89 -4.58 -4.05
CA ASN A 164 10.65 -4.71 -2.62
C ASN A 164 9.65 -5.85 -2.33
N SER A 165 9.56 -6.25 -1.07
CA SER A 165 8.63 -7.28 -0.62
C SER A 165 7.72 -6.73 0.49
N LEU A 166 6.45 -7.11 0.47
CA LEU A 166 5.48 -6.78 1.50
C LEU A 166 5.12 -8.03 2.30
N TYR A 167 5.21 -7.94 3.63
CA TYR A 167 4.80 -8.97 4.57
C TYR A 167 3.47 -8.58 5.19
N LEU A 168 2.48 -9.49 5.14
CA LEU A 168 1.16 -9.28 5.71
C LEU A 168 0.77 -10.43 6.64
N PRO A 169 0.12 -10.15 7.79
CA PRO A 169 -0.46 -11.19 8.64
C PRO A 169 -1.70 -11.77 7.96
N VAL A 170 -1.82 -13.08 7.94
CA VAL A 170 -2.93 -13.81 7.32
C VAL A 170 -4.03 -14.06 8.35
N PHE A 171 -5.22 -13.52 8.16
CA PHE A 171 -6.36 -13.68 9.07
C PHE A 171 -7.37 -14.74 8.62
N GLN A 172 -7.42 -15.03 7.31
CA GLN A 172 -8.31 -16.03 6.72
C GLN A 172 -7.51 -17.01 5.87
N ASP A 173 -7.96 -18.26 5.78
CA ASP A 173 -7.34 -19.26 4.92
C ASP A 173 -7.23 -18.77 3.48
N GLY A 174 -6.05 -18.92 2.88
CA GLY A 174 -5.76 -18.43 1.53
C GLY A 174 -5.49 -16.92 1.44
N GLY A 175 -5.57 -16.18 2.54
CA GLY A 175 -5.29 -14.74 2.63
C GLY A 175 -6.32 -13.87 1.91
N LEU A 176 -6.83 -14.25 0.75
CA LEU A 176 -7.80 -13.50 -0.07
C LEU A 176 -7.27 -12.11 -0.43
N LEU A 177 -6.15 -12.09 -1.14
CA LEU A 177 -5.41 -10.90 -1.56
C LEU A 177 -6.20 -10.07 -2.57
N ALA A 178 -6.22 -8.74 -2.37
CA ALA A 178 -6.67 -7.79 -3.38
C ALA A 178 -5.79 -6.54 -3.38
N MET A 179 -5.70 -5.86 -4.54
CA MET A 179 -4.87 -4.68 -4.72
C MET A 179 -5.41 -3.74 -5.79
N GLY A 180 -5.02 -2.47 -5.72
CA GLY A 180 -5.38 -1.43 -6.67
C GLY A 180 -4.68 -0.12 -6.33
N ASP A 181 -5.20 0.99 -6.86
CA ASP A 181 -4.74 2.32 -6.46
C ASP A 181 -3.25 2.50 -6.72
N LEU A 182 -2.83 2.28 -7.98
CA LEU A 182 -1.44 2.47 -8.36
C LEU A 182 -1.14 3.96 -8.55
N HIS A 183 0.02 4.38 -8.11
CA HIS A 183 0.53 5.73 -8.37
C HIS A 183 1.76 5.68 -9.27
N ALA A 184 1.78 6.54 -10.29
CA ALA A 184 2.97 6.70 -11.13
C ALA A 184 4.11 7.37 -10.36
N THR A 185 3.78 8.25 -9.43
CA THR A 185 4.69 8.85 -8.44
C THR A 185 3.88 9.48 -7.31
N MET A 186 4.42 9.44 -6.11
CA MET A 186 3.88 10.10 -4.92
C MET A 186 5.03 10.49 -3.99
N GLY A 187 4.87 11.60 -3.28
CA GLY A 187 5.74 11.96 -2.15
C GLY A 187 5.19 11.42 -0.83
N ASP A 188 6.08 11.15 0.13
CA ASP A 188 5.68 10.81 1.49
C ASP A 188 4.73 11.86 2.06
N GLY A 189 3.63 11.39 2.65
CA GLY A 189 2.56 12.21 3.22
C GLY A 189 1.32 12.33 2.35
N GLU A 190 1.41 12.16 1.02
CA GLU A 190 0.30 12.28 0.07
C GLU A 190 -0.52 13.57 0.26
N LEU A 191 0.18 14.69 0.42
CA LEU A 191 -0.35 15.91 1.04
C LEU A 191 -1.54 16.57 0.33
N ASP A 192 -1.71 16.39 -0.99
CA ASP A 192 -2.87 16.87 -1.75
C ASP A 192 -4.08 15.93 -1.65
N GLY A 193 -3.88 14.72 -1.14
CA GLY A 193 -4.93 13.70 -0.99
C GLY A 193 -5.06 12.76 -2.18
N THR A 194 -4.12 12.83 -3.11
CA THR A 194 -3.91 11.88 -4.23
C THR A 194 -2.44 11.79 -4.56
N GLY A 195 -1.99 10.62 -5.02
CA GLY A 195 -0.77 10.49 -5.80
C GLY A 195 -1.02 10.92 -7.25
N VAL A 196 -0.14 10.55 -8.17
CA VAL A 196 -0.46 10.53 -9.59
C VAL A 196 -1.14 9.20 -9.88
N GLU A 197 -2.46 9.21 -9.75
CA GLU A 197 -3.34 8.05 -9.85
C GLU A 197 -3.32 7.47 -11.26
N ILE A 198 -3.15 6.15 -11.38
CA ILE A 198 -2.98 5.53 -12.68
C ILE A 198 -3.44 4.08 -12.66
N ASP A 199 -3.93 3.60 -13.77
CA ASP A 199 -4.16 2.18 -14.04
C ASP A 199 -2.86 1.43 -14.30
N GLY A 200 -2.88 0.11 -14.22
CA GLY A 200 -1.70 -0.66 -14.54
C GLY A 200 -1.83 -2.14 -14.25
N GLU A 201 -0.68 -2.81 -14.30
CA GLU A 201 -0.58 -4.25 -14.05
C GLU A 201 0.58 -4.52 -13.07
N VAL A 202 0.30 -5.29 -12.03
CA VAL A 202 1.28 -5.70 -11.03
C VAL A 202 1.63 -7.17 -11.21
N THR A 203 2.91 -7.50 -11.27
CA THR A 203 3.41 -8.88 -11.24
C THR A 203 3.93 -9.19 -9.84
N LEU A 204 3.45 -10.27 -9.25
CA LEU A 204 3.73 -10.67 -7.88
C LEU A 204 4.10 -12.13 -7.77
N THR A 205 4.90 -12.45 -6.75
CA THR A 205 5.12 -13.81 -6.26
C THR A 205 4.80 -13.88 -4.78
N ALA A 206 3.91 -14.79 -4.38
CA ALA A 206 3.53 -14.98 -2.98
C ALA A 206 4.26 -16.17 -2.37
N SER A 207 4.84 -16.01 -1.19
CA SER A 207 5.48 -17.08 -0.41
C SER A 207 5.04 -17.04 1.04
N LYS A 208 5.09 -18.18 1.72
CA LYS A 208 4.83 -18.28 3.16
C LYS A 208 6.13 -18.12 3.92
N VAL A 209 6.10 -17.36 5.01
CA VAL A 209 7.25 -17.16 5.90
C VAL A 209 7.07 -18.00 7.16
N GLU A 210 7.88 -19.04 7.31
CA GLU A 210 7.83 -19.91 8.47
C GLU A 210 8.53 -19.25 9.68
N GLY A 211 7.95 -19.39 10.87
CA GLY A 211 8.55 -18.90 12.11
C GLY A 211 8.42 -17.40 12.39
N LEU A 212 7.86 -16.62 11.45
CA LEU A 212 7.59 -15.21 11.63
C LEU A 212 6.15 -15.00 12.12
N SER A 213 5.98 -14.10 13.08
CA SER A 213 4.68 -13.59 13.52
C SER A 213 4.72 -12.07 13.57
N ILE A 214 3.79 -11.42 12.91
CA ILE A 214 3.66 -9.96 12.83
C ILE A 214 2.22 -9.53 13.11
N LEU A 215 2.04 -8.35 13.68
CA LEU A 215 0.72 -7.76 13.95
C LEU A 215 0.31 -6.74 12.88
N ASN A 216 1.28 -6.16 12.20
CA ASN A 216 1.09 -5.11 11.19
C ASN A 216 2.00 -5.37 9.98
N PRO A 217 1.72 -4.76 8.84
CA PRO A 217 2.53 -4.91 7.64
C PRO A 217 3.99 -4.51 7.84
N ILE A 218 4.89 -5.21 7.13
CA ILE A 218 6.30 -4.85 7.05
C ILE A 218 6.70 -4.84 5.58
N VAL A 219 7.44 -3.81 5.14
CA VAL A 219 8.08 -3.80 3.83
C VAL A 219 9.56 -4.11 3.99
N GLU A 220 10.09 -4.91 3.09
CA GLU A 220 11.51 -5.16 2.94
C GLU A 220 12.02 -4.54 1.65
N SER A 221 13.05 -3.69 1.77
CA SER A 221 13.85 -3.18 0.65
C SER A 221 15.25 -3.81 0.67
N PRO A 222 16.08 -3.56 -0.34
CA PRO A 222 17.47 -4.02 -0.34
C PRO A 222 18.31 -3.55 0.88
N ASP A 223 17.95 -2.41 1.48
CA ASP A 223 18.75 -1.75 2.52
C ASP A 223 18.05 -1.61 3.88
N ALA A 224 16.74 -1.87 3.97
CA ALA A 224 15.99 -1.68 5.21
C ALA A 224 14.73 -2.55 5.29
N PHE A 225 14.22 -2.68 6.53
CA PHE A 225 12.83 -3.06 6.80
C PHE A 225 12.04 -1.84 7.27
N PHE A 226 10.77 -1.78 6.89
CA PHE A 226 9.85 -0.71 7.28
C PHE A 226 8.66 -1.30 8.02
N PHE A 227 8.58 -1.04 9.32
CA PHE A 227 7.47 -1.48 10.17
C PHE A 227 6.34 -0.47 10.06
N ILE A 228 5.23 -0.85 9.43
CA ILE A 228 4.11 0.04 9.12
C ILE A 228 3.06 -0.04 10.23
N ALA A 229 2.45 1.09 10.54
CA ALA A 229 1.26 1.14 11.38
C ALA A 229 0.33 2.27 10.94
N SER A 230 -0.97 2.02 11.08
CA SER A 230 -2.01 3.00 10.80
C SER A 230 -2.89 3.20 12.02
N ALA A 231 -3.24 4.45 12.32
CA ALA A 231 -4.07 4.82 13.46
C ALA A 231 -4.83 6.13 13.19
N LYS A 232 -5.70 6.54 14.12
CA LYS A 232 -6.48 7.78 14.00
C LYS A 232 -5.63 9.05 14.05
N THR A 233 -4.48 8.98 14.71
CA THR A 233 -3.55 10.11 14.85
C THR A 233 -2.12 9.67 14.56
N LEU A 234 -1.27 10.62 14.16
CA LEU A 234 0.16 10.36 13.95
C LEU A 234 0.83 9.84 15.22
N ASP A 235 0.51 10.41 16.38
CA ASP A 235 1.08 10.00 17.66
C ASP A 235 0.76 8.54 18.00
N GLU A 236 -0.48 8.11 17.75
CA GLU A 236 -0.88 6.70 17.93
C GLU A 236 -0.18 5.79 16.93
N ALA A 237 -0.14 6.18 15.64
CA ALA A 237 0.51 5.40 14.59
C ALA A 237 2.02 5.24 14.87
N ILE A 238 2.70 6.33 15.26
CA ILE A 238 4.12 6.31 15.66
C ILE A 238 4.33 5.38 16.84
N LYS A 239 3.47 5.45 17.86
CA LYS A 239 3.58 4.58 19.04
C LYS A 239 3.44 3.11 18.67
N ILE A 240 2.45 2.74 17.84
CA ILE A 240 2.23 1.36 17.40
C ILE A 240 3.42 0.87 16.54
N ALA A 241 3.85 1.63 15.55
CA ALA A 241 4.99 1.27 14.70
C ALA A 241 6.28 1.10 15.51
N SER A 242 6.53 2.01 16.45
CA SER A 242 7.70 1.95 17.35
C SER A 242 7.65 0.73 18.26
N GLN A 243 6.49 0.42 18.85
CA GLN A 243 6.31 -0.75 19.72
C GLN A 243 6.57 -2.04 18.92
N ASN A 244 5.94 -2.20 17.76
CA ASN A 244 6.15 -3.38 16.91
C ASN A 244 7.62 -3.55 16.51
N THR A 245 8.31 -2.44 16.22
CA THR A 245 9.74 -2.46 15.90
C THR A 245 10.59 -2.91 17.08
N VAL A 246 10.36 -2.34 18.27
CA VAL A 246 11.14 -2.69 19.49
C VAL A 246 10.91 -4.14 19.87
N ASP A 247 9.64 -4.61 19.86
CA ASP A 247 9.32 -6.01 20.18
C ASP A 247 10.03 -6.97 19.22
N HIS A 248 10.05 -6.62 17.93
CA HIS A 248 10.73 -7.42 16.90
C HIS A 248 12.26 -7.41 17.09
N LEU A 249 12.86 -6.24 17.31
CA LEU A 249 14.31 -6.10 17.57
C LEU A 249 14.72 -6.89 18.83
N THR A 250 13.94 -6.81 19.91
CA THR A 250 14.15 -7.59 21.15
C THR A 250 14.22 -9.09 20.85
N LEU A 251 13.27 -9.59 20.04
CA LEU A 251 13.18 -11.00 19.69
C LEU A 251 14.37 -11.46 18.83
N VAL A 252 14.67 -10.73 17.76
CA VAL A 252 15.66 -11.17 16.75
C VAL A 252 17.10 -10.93 17.24
N LEU A 253 17.38 -9.79 17.88
CA LEU A 253 18.70 -9.46 18.39
C LEU A 253 19.00 -10.15 19.72
N LYS A 254 17.98 -10.71 20.39
CA LYS A 254 18.08 -11.29 21.74
C LYS A 254 18.65 -10.32 22.78
N GLU A 255 18.32 -9.05 22.60
CA GLU A 255 18.66 -7.96 23.52
C GLU A 255 17.48 -7.67 24.47
N ASP A 256 17.72 -6.94 25.55
CA ASP A 256 16.64 -6.46 26.39
C ASP A 256 15.84 -5.33 25.72
N TYR A 257 14.64 -5.08 26.25
CA TYR A 257 13.73 -4.08 25.72
C TYR A 257 14.33 -2.68 25.69
N GLU A 258 15.05 -2.28 26.75
CA GLU A 258 15.68 -0.98 26.87
C GLU A 258 16.80 -0.81 25.85
N MET A 259 17.55 -1.85 25.53
CA MET A 259 18.57 -1.83 24.48
C MET A 259 17.91 -1.69 23.10
N ALA A 260 16.91 -2.50 22.79
CA ALA A 260 16.16 -2.42 21.55
C ALA A 260 15.54 -1.02 21.35
N TYR A 261 15.00 -0.43 22.42
CA TYR A 261 14.44 0.92 22.39
C TYR A 261 15.50 2.02 22.18
N ARG A 262 16.70 1.86 22.75
CA ARG A 262 17.82 2.77 22.46
C ARG A 262 18.28 2.68 21.00
N LEU A 263 18.33 1.46 20.44
CA LEU A 263 18.67 1.24 19.03
C LEU A 263 17.63 1.88 18.10
N LEU A 264 16.35 1.81 18.43
CA LEU A 264 15.30 2.51 17.69
C LEU A 264 15.63 4.01 17.56
N SER A 265 16.02 4.65 18.65
CA SER A 265 16.36 6.10 18.65
C SER A 265 17.70 6.41 18.01
N ALA A 266 18.66 5.49 18.06
CA ALA A 266 20.02 5.74 17.60
C ALA A 266 20.20 5.58 16.08
N CYS A 267 19.41 4.69 15.43
CA CYS A 267 19.67 4.33 14.03
C CYS A 267 18.42 4.00 13.20
N CYS A 268 17.21 4.16 13.74
CA CYS A 268 15.97 3.99 12.98
C CYS A 268 15.32 5.34 12.70
N ASP A 269 14.58 5.43 11.59
CA ASP A 269 13.92 6.65 11.17
C ASP A 269 12.40 6.47 11.18
N ILE A 270 11.65 7.52 11.53
CA ILE A 270 10.20 7.58 11.30
C ILE A 270 9.95 8.29 9.96
N ARG A 271 9.08 7.69 9.14
CA ARG A 271 8.56 8.29 7.91
C ARG A 271 7.04 8.27 7.93
N ILE A 272 6.44 9.29 7.34
CA ILE A 272 4.99 9.39 7.18
C ILE A 272 4.66 8.84 5.79
N SER A 273 3.80 7.83 5.69
CA SER A 273 3.34 7.29 4.41
C SER A 273 2.26 8.20 3.82
N GLN A 274 1.17 8.42 4.54
CA GLN A 274 0.08 9.34 4.17
C GLN A 274 -0.62 9.90 5.42
N VAL A 275 -1.29 11.06 5.27
CA VAL A 275 -2.05 11.75 6.32
C VAL A 275 -3.47 12.13 5.89
N VAL A 276 -3.98 11.53 4.84
CA VAL A 276 -5.22 11.94 4.15
C VAL A 276 -6.33 10.88 4.18
N ASN A 277 -5.99 9.64 4.52
CA ASN A 277 -6.93 8.53 4.63
C ASN A 277 -7.64 8.51 6.00
N PRO A 278 -8.70 7.70 6.18
CA PRO A 278 -9.43 7.60 7.45
C PRO A 278 -8.55 7.26 8.66
N LEU A 279 -7.45 6.53 8.44
CA LEU A 279 -6.35 6.33 9.38
C LEU A 279 -5.07 6.84 8.73
N VAL A 280 -4.26 7.59 9.46
CA VAL A 280 -2.94 8.02 9.01
C VAL A 280 -1.95 6.85 9.11
N THR A 281 -1.01 6.78 8.18
CA THR A 281 -0.03 5.69 8.11
C THR A 281 1.39 6.22 8.28
N VAL A 282 2.14 5.58 9.16
CA VAL A 282 3.57 5.83 9.34
C VAL A 282 4.36 4.54 9.22
N ARG A 283 5.67 4.66 9.04
CA ARG A 283 6.58 3.52 9.05
C ARG A 283 7.90 3.83 9.75
N VAL A 284 8.39 2.87 10.51
CA VAL A 284 9.73 2.91 11.11
C VAL A 284 10.69 2.19 10.17
N ARG A 285 11.68 2.91 9.68
CA ARG A 285 12.77 2.36 8.87
C ARG A 285 13.86 1.80 9.77
N VAL A 286 14.13 0.51 9.66
CA VAL A 286 15.20 -0.21 10.34
C VAL A 286 16.25 -0.61 9.31
N PRO A 287 17.49 -0.09 9.35
CA PRO A 287 18.50 -0.44 8.37
C PRO A 287 18.92 -1.91 8.49
N LYS A 288 19.19 -2.58 7.37
CA LYS A 288 19.67 -3.98 7.35
C LYS A 288 21.04 -4.17 8.01
N THR A 289 21.80 -3.10 8.22
CA THR A 289 23.02 -3.13 9.04
C THR A 289 22.72 -3.41 10.52
N LEU A 290 21.51 -3.08 11.01
CA LEU A 290 21.06 -3.43 12.36
C LEU A 290 20.28 -4.75 12.35
N LEU A 291 19.36 -4.91 11.42
CA LEU A 291 18.47 -6.08 11.29
C LEU A 291 18.68 -6.70 9.90
N PRO A 292 19.60 -7.67 9.74
CA PRO A 292 19.87 -8.27 8.43
C PRO A 292 18.70 -9.09 7.88
N ASN A 293 17.93 -9.74 8.77
CA ASN A 293 16.79 -10.59 8.43
C ASN A 293 15.68 -10.39 9.47
N LEU A 294 14.44 -10.74 9.11
CA LEU A 294 13.27 -10.70 10.03
C LEU A 294 13.20 -11.89 10.99
N ILE A 295 13.99 -12.94 10.76
CA ILE A 295 14.01 -14.18 11.55
C ILE A 295 15.44 -14.51 11.91
#